data_41ed482b413fc22cdf56bc2dadb817a4
#
_entry.id   41ed482b413fc22cdf56bc2dadb817a4
#
_cell.length_a   1.000
_cell.length_b   1.000
_cell.length_c   1.000
_cell.angle_alpha   90.00
_cell.angle_beta   90.00
_cell.angle_gamma   90.00
#
_symmetry.space_group_name_H-M   'P 1'
#
loop_
_entity.id
_entity.type
_entity.pdbx_description
1 polymer ?
#
loop_
_entity_poly.entity_id
_entity_poly.type
_entity_poly.pdbx_seq_one_letter_code
_entity_poly.pdbx_strand_id
1 'polypeptide(L)'
;VTCSNALNQRTGLLFFGSSSVAVPFQGGTLCVGSPTRRTPAQNSNGSLSGVDCSGTHAFQFTTGELSAAGIEPGDLVFCQWWMRDPGSPSTTSLSNALRFTVML
;
A
#
# COMPACT_ATOMS: atom_id res chain seq x y z
N VAL A 1 -8.85 1.30 -2.28
CA VAL A 1 -7.95 0.20 -1.85
C VAL A 1 -7.83 0.21 -0.35
N THR A 2 -8.13 -0.89 0.26
CA THR A 2 -8.16 -1.00 1.72
C THR A 2 -7.21 -2.09 2.19
N CYS A 3 -6.50 -1.82 3.28
CA CYS A 3 -5.72 -2.81 4.00
C CYS A 3 -6.35 -2.99 5.39
N SER A 4 -6.83 -4.19 5.69
CA SER A 4 -7.42 -4.51 6.99
C SER A 4 -6.46 -5.33 7.84
N ASN A 5 -6.78 -5.49 9.12
CA ASN A 5 -5.98 -6.24 10.08
C ASN A 5 -4.53 -5.73 10.19
N ALA A 6 -4.34 -4.42 10.02
CA ALA A 6 -3.07 -3.78 10.25
C ALA A 6 -2.85 -3.53 11.74
N LEU A 7 -1.59 -3.37 12.16
CA LEU A 7 -1.32 -2.95 13.53
C LEU A 7 -1.96 -1.59 13.81
N ASN A 8 -2.47 -1.45 15.02
CA ASN A 8 -3.12 -0.23 15.46
C ASN A 8 -2.11 0.91 15.64
N GLN A 9 -2.54 2.14 15.39
CA GLN A 9 -1.77 3.37 15.62
C GLN A 9 -0.37 3.33 14.99
N ARG A 10 -0.29 2.87 13.73
CA ARG A 10 0.97 2.79 12.98
C ARG A 10 0.87 3.51 11.64
N THR A 11 1.99 4.07 11.22
CA THR A 11 2.09 4.77 9.94
C THR A 11 2.22 3.77 8.80
N GLY A 12 1.51 4.03 7.72
CA GLY A 12 1.62 3.27 6.48
C GLY A 12 1.33 4.14 5.28
N LEU A 13 1.66 3.63 4.11
CA LEU A 13 1.35 4.29 2.85
C LEU A 13 1.08 3.25 1.75
N LEU A 14 0.31 3.65 0.76
CA LEU A 14 0.12 2.88 -0.46
C LEU A 14 1.15 3.32 -1.48
N PHE A 15 1.80 2.36 -2.14
CA PHE A 15 2.62 2.66 -3.31
C PHE A 15 2.07 1.89 -4.51
N PHE A 16 2.27 2.44 -5.68
CA PHE A 16 1.68 1.90 -6.90
C PHE A 16 2.58 2.14 -8.11
N GLY A 17 2.34 1.36 -9.16
CA GLY A 17 3.07 1.47 -10.41
C GLY A 17 2.36 0.69 -11.51
N SER A 18 2.96 0.69 -12.70
CA SER A 18 2.39 0.08 -13.90
C SER A 18 2.98 -1.28 -14.24
N SER A 19 3.89 -1.81 -13.43
CA SER A 19 4.49 -3.12 -13.64
C SER A 19 4.50 -3.93 -12.35
N SER A 20 4.66 -5.25 -12.48
CA SER A 20 4.72 -6.16 -11.35
C SER A 20 6.09 -6.82 -11.25
N VAL A 21 6.49 -7.13 -10.03
CA VAL A 21 7.69 -7.90 -9.71
C VAL A 21 7.36 -8.86 -8.56
N ALA A 22 8.29 -9.72 -8.24
CA ALA A 22 8.17 -10.60 -7.07
C ALA A 22 9.59 -10.76 -6.50
N VAL A 23 10.00 -9.82 -5.66
CA VAL A 23 11.35 -9.80 -5.08
C VAL A 23 11.27 -9.67 -3.56
N PRO A 24 12.21 -10.26 -2.83
CA PRO A 24 12.28 -10.07 -1.38
C PRO A 24 12.51 -8.60 -1.03
N PHE A 25 11.80 -8.11 -0.03
CA PHE A 25 11.93 -6.74 0.43
C PHE A 25 11.53 -6.66 1.91
N GLN A 26 12.47 -6.34 2.78
CA GLN A 26 12.21 -6.12 4.21
C GLN A 26 11.35 -7.21 4.85
N GLY A 27 11.70 -8.49 4.60
CA GLY A 27 10.99 -9.61 5.18
C GLY A 27 9.69 -10.01 4.48
N GLY A 28 9.28 -9.28 3.46
CA GLY A 28 8.10 -9.58 2.64
C GLY A 28 8.46 -9.73 1.18
N THR A 29 7.45 -9.68 0.33
CA THR A 29 7.62 -9.74 -1.13
C THR A 29 7.15 -8.44 -1.74
N LEU A 30 8.04 -7.72 -2.40
CA LEU A 30 7.71 -6.53 -3.17
C LEU A 30 7.09 -6.98 -4.50
N CYS A 31 5.87 -6.53 -4.77
CA CYS A 31 5.13 -6.92 -5.96
C CYS A 31 4.90 -5.79 -6.96
N VAL A 32 5.32 -4.56 -6.64
CA VAL A 32 5.18 -3.39 -7.51
C VAL A 32 6.54 -3.02 -8.07
N GLY A 33 6.65 -3.02 -9.39
CA GLY A 33 7.89 -2.70 -10.08
C GLY A 33 8.13 -1.19 -10.20
N SER A 34 9.40 -0.83 -10.38
CA SER A 34 9.80 0.56 -10.61
C SER A 34 9.39 1.03 -12.02
N PRO A 35 9.10 2.33 -12.18
CA PRO A 35 9.07 3.37 -11.17
C PRO A 35 7.80 3.26 -10.31
N THR A 36 7.94 3.53 -9.01
CA THR A 36 6.82 3.51 -8.09
C THR A 36 6.45 4.93 -7.66
N ARG A 37 5.18 5.14 -7.36
CA ARG A 37 4.66 6.36 -6.76
C ARG A 37 4.05 6.04 -5.40
N ARG A 38 4.08 7.00 -4.49
CA ARG A 38 3.60 6.84 -3.13
C ARG A 38 2.44 7.78 -2.86
N THR A 39 1.48 7.30 -2.07
CA THR A 39 0.44 8.17 -1.51
C THR A 39 0.92 8.77 -0.19
N PRO A 40 0.25 9.81 0.33
CA PRO A 40 0.61 10.35 1.64
C PRO A 40 0.55 9.29 2.74
N ALA A 41 1.47 9.37 3.70
CA ALA A 41 1.46 8.49 4.86
C ALA A 41 0.22 8.74 5.70
N GLN A 42 -0.32 7.68 6.29
CA GLN A 42 -1.51 7.76 7.13
C GLN A 42 -1.37 6.85 8.36
N ASN A 43 -2.13 7.16 9.40
CA ASN A 43 -2.21 6.35 10.61
C ASN A 43 -3.26 5.25 10.42
N SER A 44 -2.96 4.03 10.87
CA SER A 44 -3.89 2.92 10.77
C SER A 44 -5.06 3.01 11.74
N ASN A 45 -4.98 3.89 12.73
CA ASN A 45 -5.99 4.05 13.78
C ASN A 45 -6.22 2.72 14.54
N GLY A 46 -7.45 2.39 14.89
CA GLY A 46 -7.76 1.22 15.69
C GLY A 46 -7.60 1.49 17.19
N SER A 47 -7.31 0.46 17.98
CA SER A 47 -7.18 0.59 19.42
C SER A 47 -6.15 1.63 19.84
N LEU A 48 -6.50 2.48 20.79
CA LEU A 48 -5.62 3.57 21.24
C LEU A 48 -4.53 3.08 22.18
N SER A 49 -4.67 1.90 22.74
CA SER A 49 -3.67 1.32 23.64
C SER A 49 -3.46 -0.15 23.31
N GLY A 50 -2.30 -0.67 23.74
CA GLY A 50 -1.92 -2.05 23.45
C GLY A 50 -1.46 -2.23 22.01
N VAL A 51 -1.28 -3.48 21.61
CA VAL A 51 -0.86 -3.87 20.27
C VAL A 51 -1.81 -4.94 19.76
N ASP A 52 -2.54 -4.63 18.69
CA ASP A 52 -3.47 -5.56 18.08
C ASP A 52 -3.60 -5.28 16.58
N CYS A 53 -4.44 -6.06 15.90
CA CYS A 53 -4.66 -5.92 14.45
C CYS A 53 -5.96 -5.19 14.14
N SER A 54 -6.29 -4.17 14.92
CA SER A 54 -7.50 -3.36 14.74
C SER A 54 -7.31 -2.18 13.76
N GLY A 55 -6.11 -1.97 13.26
CA GLY A 55 -5.82 -0.88 12.34
C GLY A 55 -6.29 -1.17 10.92
N THR A 56 -6.52 -0.10 10.17
CA THR A 56 -6.86 -0.16 8.76
C THR A 56 -6.17 0.98 8.02
N HIS A 57 -5.87 0.74 6.75
CA HIS A 57 -5.43 1.78 5.83
C HIS A 57 -6.36 1.78 4.64
N ALA A 58 -6.65 2.95 4.11
CA ALA A 58 -7.52 3.08 2.94
C ALA A 58 -7.07 4.26 2.06
N PHE A 59 -7.15 4.08 0.76
CA PHE A 59 -6.88 5.12 -0.22
C PHE A 59 -7.80 4.95 -1.41
N GLN A 60 -8.38 6.06 -1.86
CA GLN A 60 -9.22 6.09 -3.04
C GLN A 60 -8.51 6.86 -4.14
N PHE A 61 -8.23 6.18 -5.27
CA PHE A 61 -7.68 6.85 -6.44
C PHE A 61 -8.74 7.73 -7.09
N THR A 62 -8.36 8.97 -7.38
CA THR A 62 -9.18 9.87 -8.19
C THR A 62 -8.66 9.88 -9.62
N THR A 63 -9.52 10.29 -10.56
CA THR A 63 -9.13 10.44 -11.96
C THR A 63 -7.95 11.41 -12.11
N GLY A 64 -7.97 12.52 -11.35
CA GLY A 64 -6.89 13.49 -11.37
C GLY A 64 -5.56 12.93 -10.89
N GLU A 65 -5.57 12.11 -9.85
CA GLU A 65 -4.35 11.48 -9.34
C GLU A 65 -3.76 10.49 -10.35
N LEU A 66 -4.60 9.69 -10.99
CA LEU A 66 -4.18 8.75 -12.01
C LEU A 66 -3.59 9.47 -13.22
N SER A 67 -4.25 10.53 -13.69
CA SER A 67 -3.73 11.35 -14.78
C SER A 67 -2.39 11.99 -14.45
N ALA A 68 -2.25 12.51 -13.23
CA ALA A 68 -0.99 13.11 -12.78
C ALA A 68 0.14 12.09 -12.74
N ALA A 69 -0.18 10.83 -12.53
CA ALA A 69 0.79 9.73 -12.55
C ALA A 69 1.05 9.18 -13.96
N GLY A 70 0.41 9.72 -15.01
CA GLY A 70 0.53 9.22 -16.37
C GLY A 70 -0.24 7.95 -16.64
N ILE A 71 -1.21 7.62 -15.81
CA ILE A 71 -2.04 6.42 -15.95
C ILE A 71 -3.32 6.77 -16.69
N GLU A 72 -3.61 6.02 -17.74
CA GLU A 72 -4.75 6.25 -18.62
C GLU A 72 -5.78 5.13 -18.49
N PRO A 73 -7.04 5.36 -18.92
CA PRO A 73 -8.02 4.29 -18.99
C PRO A 73 -7.51 3.09 -19.83
N GLY A 74 -7.73 1.90 -19.33
CA GLY A 74 -7.21 0.68 -19.92
C GLY A 74 -5.88 0.19 -19.37
N ASP A 75 -5.16 1.05 -18.65
CA ASP A 75 -3.90 0.67 -18.03
C ASP A 75 -4.12 -0.21 -16.80
N LEU A 76 -3.17 -1.12 -16.57
CA LEU A 76 -3.11 -1.90 -15.34
C LEU A 76 -2.33 -1.12 -14.30
N VAL A 77 -2.84 -1.15 -13.07
CA VAL A 77 -2.17 -0.55 -11.90
C VAL A 77 -1.93 -1.67 -10.89
N PHE A 78 -0.70 -1.71 -10.39
CA PHE A 78 -0.32 -2.63 -9.32
C PHE A 78 -0.05 -1.79 -8.08
N CYS A 79 -0.59 -2.19 -6.93
CA CYS A 79 -0.42 -1.44 -5.69
C CYS A 79 -0.25 -2.38 -4.51
N GLN A 80 0.37 -1.85 -3.46
CA GLN A 80 0.68 -2.60 -2.25
C GLN A 80 0.84 -1.62 -1.11
N TRP A 81 0.44 -2.02 0.11
CA TRP A 81 0.63 -1.22 1.32
C TRP A 81 1.95 -1.55 1.97
N TRP A 82 2.66 -0.51 2.40
CA TRP A 82 3.83 -0.58 3.26
C TRP A 82 3.48 0.07 4.59
N MET A 83 3.86 -0.56 5.69
CA MET A 83 3.50 -0.07 7.01
C MET A 83 4.58 -0.35 8.04
N ARG A 84 4.60 0.45 9.10
CA ARG A 84 5.47 0.21 10.25
C ARG A 84 4.97 -0.99 11.03
N ASP A 85 5.89 -1.87 11.36
CA ASP A 85 5.63 -3.07 12.13
C ASP A 85 6.82 -3.36 13.05
N PRO A 86 6.86 -2.74 14.24
CA PRO A 86 8.00 -2.88 15.16
C PRO A 86 8.28 -4.31 15.60
N GLY A 87 7.27 -5.20 15.52
CA GLY A 87 7.42 -6.60 15.88
C GLY A 87 8.09 -7.46 14.81
N SER A 88 8.25 -6.95 13.58
CA SER A 88 8.94 -7.70 12.54
C SER A 88 10.44 -7.44 12.55
N PRO A 89 11.26 -8.37 12.03
CA PRO A 89 12.73 -8.18 11.98
C PRO A 89 13.16 -6.91 11.26
N SER A 90 12.42 -6.50 10.23
CA SER A 90 12.73 -5.30 9.45
C SER A 90 12.03 -4.05 9.97
N THR A 91 11.25 -4.15 11.04
CA THR A 91 10.39 -3.10 11.61
C THR A 91 9.33 -2.57 10.65
N THR A 92 9.13 -3.24 9.54
CA THR A 92 8.13 -2.90 8.52
C THR A 92 7.47 -4.16 8.01
N SER A 93 6.31 -4.01 7.38
CA SER A 93 5.64 -5.11 6.70
C SER A 93 4.98 -4.62 5.42
N LEU A 94 4.70 -5.57 4.53
CA LEU A 94 4.02 -5.35 3.26
C LEU A 94 2.72 -6.15 3.25
N SER A 95 1.67 -5.56 2.68
CA SER A 95 0.44 -6.30 2.39
C SER A 95 0.64 -7.19 1.17
N ASN A 96 -0.34 -8.07 0.90
CA ASN A 96 -0.44 -8.65 -0.43
C ASN A 96 -0.73 -7.53 -1.45
N ALA A 97 -0.40 -7.80 -2.71
CA ALA A 97 -0.58 -6.82 -3.77
C ALA A 97 -1.97 -6.94 -4.38
N LEU A 98 -2.42 -5.82 -4.95
CA LEU A 98 -3.64 -5.74 -5.72
C LEU A 98 -3.31 -5.20 -7.11
N ARG A 99 -3.97 -5.75 -8.13
CA ARG A 99 -3.92 -5.14 -9.46
C ARG A 99 -5.34 -4.80 -9.90
N PHE A 100 -5.46 -3.72 -10.65
CA PHE A 100 -6.74 -3.35 -11.23
C PHE A 100 -6.52 -2.65 -12.56
N THR A 101 -7.57 -2.64 -13.40
CA THR A 101 -7.57 -1.93 -14.67
C THR A 101 -8.32 -0.62 -14.48
N VAL A 102 -7.75 0.48 -14.98
CA VAL A 102 -8.39 1.78 -14.91
C VAL A 102 -9.52 1.82 -15.92
N MET A 103 -10.72 2.17 -15.47
CA MET A 103 -11.91 2.30 -16.30
C MET A 103 -12.30 3.76 -16.44
N LEU A 104 -13.01 4.06 -17.50
CA LEU A 104 -13.59 5.40 -17.72
C LEU A 104 -14.74 5.68 -16.75
#